data_f26e6f2114965966944860d4d5184cc9
#
_entry.id   f26e6f2114965966944860d4d5184cc9
#
_cell.length_a   1.000
_cell.length_b   1.000
_cell.length_c   1.000
_cell.angle_alpha   90.00
_cell.angle_beta   90.00
_cell.angle_gamma   90.00
#
_symmetry.space_group_name_H-M   'P 1'
#
loop_
_entity.id
_entity.type
_entity.pdbx_description
1 polymer ?
#
loop_
_entity_poly.entity_id
_entity_poly.type
_entity_poly.pdbx_seq_one_letter_code
_entity_poly.pdbx_strand_id
1 'polypeptide(L)'
;MLRPAKARFLYVLAHGAGAGMHHVFMTEIAEALAAQGVATLRWEFPFMAAGKARPDPAPVAEAAVRAVWTAARARFADLPMFAGGKSFGGRMTSRAHAVAPLDGVRGLAFLGFPLHPPDKPGTERAEHLAAAGGPLLFVQGTRDALADLALVRPVVDALGARATLHVVDHADHGFAVLVRSGRTHAQVLAEIATTVAAWMERVARGTKPRRR
;
A
#
# COMPACT_ATOMS: atom_id res chain seq x y z
N MET A 1 -3.30 0.19 16.15
CA MET A 1 -4.44 0.44 15.24
C MET A 1 -4.99 1.83 15.48
N LEU A 2 -5.34 2.56 14.43
CA LEU A 2 -6.09 3.82 14.48
C LEU A 2 -7.45 3.60 13.79
N ARG A 3 -8.55 3.77 14.51
CA ARG A 3 -9.92 3.57 13.99
C ARG A 3 -10.77 4.78 14.31
N PRO A 4 -11.15 5.59 13.31
CA PRO A 4 -12.08 6.71 13.51
C PRO A 4 -13.48 6.19 13.85
N ALA A 5 -14.29 7.00 14.55
CA ALA A 5 -15.64 6.61 14.98
C ALA A 5 -16.56 6.21 13.80
N LYS A 6 -16.38 6.83 12.63
CA LYS A 6 -17.12 6.54 11.40
C LYS A 6 -16.25 5.81 10.38
N ALA A 7 -15.51 4.77 10.82
CA ALA A 7 -14.70 3.98 9.92
C ALA A 7 -15.59 3.26 8.89
N ARG A 8 -15.23 3.37 7.62
CA ARG A 8 -15.92 2.71 6.49
C ARG A 8 -15.13 1.53 5.94
N PHE A 9 -13.82 1.54 6.11
CA PHE A 9 -12.88 0.57 5.59
C PHE A 9 -11.78 0.29 6.62
N LEU A 10 -11.15 -0.87 6.53
CA LEU A 10 -9.92 -1.18 7.24
C LEU A 10 -8.79 -1.40 6.22
N TYR A 11 -7.69 -0.69 6.40
CA TYR A 11 -6.45 -0.87 5.66
C TYR A 11 -5.39 -1.52 6.56
N VAL A 12 -5.02 -2.77 6.24
CA VAL A 12 -3.89 -3.46 6.87
C VAL A 12 -2.62 -2.95 6.19
N LEU A 13 -1.94 -2.01 6.87
CA LEU A 13 -0.90 -1.15 6.34
C LEU A 13 0.48 -1.59 6.82
N ALA A 14 1.25 -2.22 5.93
CA ALA A 14 2.62 -2.66 6.18
C ALA A 14 3.63 -1.51 5.99
N HIS A 15 4.67 -1.47 6.84
CA HIS A 15 5.75 -0.48 6.76
C HIS A 15 6.81 -0.81 5.70
N GLY A 16 7.68 0.15 5.39
CA GLY A 16 8.81 0.00 4.48
C GLY A 16 10.02 -0.71 5.10
N ALA A 17 11.07 -0.94 4.29
CA ALA A 17 12.27 -1.65 4.73
C ALA A 17 13.12 -0.88 5.76
N GLY A 18 13.16 0.44 5.64
CA GLY A 18 14.05 1.29 6.45
C GLY A 18 13.41 1.89 7.72
N ALA A 19 12.11 1.63 7.97
CA ALA A 19 11.41 2.30 9.06
C ALA A 19 10.18 1.50 9.47
N GLY A 20 10.00 1.29 10.76
CA GLY A 20 8.93 0.49 11.34
C GLY A 20 7.56 1.17 11.36
N MET A 21 6.58 0.52 11.98
CA MET A 21 5.19 0.99 12.02
C MET A 21 4.99 2.31 12.79
N HIS A 22 5.97 2.74 13.58
CA HIS A 22 5.96 3.99 14.36
C HIS A 22 6.67 5.15 13.66
N HIS A 23 7.25 4.91 12.48
CA HIS A 23 7.88 5.98 11.69
C HIS A 23 6.89 7.12 11.44
N VAL A 24 7.40 8.36 11.41
CA VAL A 24 6.58 9.58 11.27
C VAL A 24 5.63 9.49 10.08
N PHE A 25 6.10 9.10 8.89
CA PHE A 25 5.24 8.90 7.72
C PHE A 25 4.09 7.93 7.98
N MET A 26 4.36 6.78 8.65
CA MET A 26 3.34 5.77 8.93
C MET A 26 2.28 6.28 9.92
N THR A 27 2.66 7.16 10.82
CA THR A 27 1.74 7.79 11.78
C THR A 27 0.89 8.85 11.09
N GLU A 28 1.52 9.77 10.37
CA GLU A 28 0.84 10.87 9.68
C GLU A 28 -0.10 10.39 8.58
N ILE A 29 0.32 9.40 7.78
CA ILE A 29 -0.59 8.85 6.75
C ILE A 29 -1.76 8.09 7.38
N ALA A 30 -1.58 7.43 8.53
CA ALA A 30 -2.69 6.79 9.24
C ALA A 30 -3.69 7.82 9.78
N GLU A 31 -3.23 8.98 10.25
CA GLU A 31 -4.07 10.10 10.69
C GLU A 31 -4.83 10.72 9.51
N ALA A 32 -4.14 10.97 8.39
CA ALA A 32 -4.76 11.46 7.18
C ALA A 32 -5.83 10.49 6.63
N LEU A 33 -5.56 9.18 6.65
CA LEU A 33 -6.52 8.15 6.27
C LEU A 33 -7.72 8.10 7.25
N ALA A 34 -7.48 8.27 8.54
CA ALA A 34 -8.56 8.30 9.55
C ALA A 34 -9.51 9.49 9.31
N ALA A 35 -8.98 10.66 8.91
CA ALA A 35 -9.78 11.82 8.51
C ALA A 35 -10.69 11.53 7.31
N GLN A 36 -10.32 10.55 6.47
CA GLN A 36 -11.12 10.06 5.33
C GLN A 36 -12.01 8.84 5.67
N GLY A 37 -12.12 8.48 6.96
CA GLY A 37 -12.92 7.33 7.39
C GLY A 37 -12.31 5.97 7.10
N VAL A 38 -10.99 5.90 6.91
CA VAL A 38 -10.24 4.65 6.74
C VAL A 38 -9.52 4.31 8.05
N ALA A 39 -9.93 3.22 8.70
CA ALA A 39 -9.17 2.65 9.80
C ALA A 39 -7.85 2.03 9.30
N THR A 40 -6.79 2.12 10.08
CA THR A 40 -5.49 1.52 9.75
C THR A 40 -5.03 0.56 10.83
N LEU A 41 -4.62 -0.65 10.42
CA LEU A 41 -3.88 -1.59 11.24
C LEU A 41 -2.42 -1.58 10.79
N ARG A 42 -1.57 -0.84 11.49
CA ARG A 42 -0.12 -0.87 11.30
C ARG A 42 0.48 -2.01 12.14
N TRP A 43 1.49 -2.66 11.63
CA TRP A 43 2.15 -3.82 12.24
C TRP A 43 3.62 -3.87 11.86
N GLU A 44 4.42 -4.66 12.56
CA GLU A 44 5.86 -4.78 12.35
C GLU A 44 6.24 -6.10 11.69
N PHE A 45 7.10 -6.03 10.66
CA PHE A 45 7.77 -7.22 10.14
C PHE A 45 8.74 -7.80 11.17
N PRO A 46 8.98 -9.15 11.18
CA PRO A 46 9.84 -9.79 12.17
C PRO A 46 11.24 -9.20 12.28
N PHE A 47 11.87 -8.81 11.15
CA PHE A 47 13.18 -8.17 11.17
C PHE A 47 13.18 -6.86 11.96
N MET A 48 12.15 -6.05 11.80
CA MET A 48 12.03 -4.75 12.47
C MET A 48 11.75 -4.95 13.98
N ALA A 49 10.84 -5.86 14.32
CA ALA A 49 10.55 -6.22 15.70
C ALA A 49 11.79 -6.79 16.42
N ALA A 50 12.68 -7.45 15.69
CA ALA A 50 13.96 -7.96 16.20
C ALA A 50 15.10 -6.93 16.16
N GLY A 51 14.83 -5.66 15.82
CA GLY A 51 15.83 -4.60 15.72
C GLY A 51 16.88 -4.78 14.62
N LYS A 52 16.58 -5.60 13.59
CA LYS A 52 17.51 -5.85 12.47
C LYS A 52 17.35 -4.77 11.39
N ALA A 53 18.48 -4.28 10.87
CA ALA A 53 18.49 -3.30 9.79
C ALA A 53 18.13 -3.91 8.42
N ARG A 54 18.46 -5.19 8.21
CA ARG A 54 18.23 -5.89 6.93
C ARG A 54 16.86 -6.57 6.95
N PRO A 55 16.01 -6.31 5.93
CA PRO A 55 14.73 -7.01 5.79
C PRO A 55 14.89 -8.53 5.71
N ASP A 56 13.88 -9.23 6.23
CA ASP A 56 13.80 -10.69 6.10
C ASP A 56 13.71 -11.11 4.62
N PRO A 57 14.14 -12.34 4.30
CA PRO A 57 13.88 -12.95 3.00
C PRO A 57 12.37 -12.96 2.68
N ALA A 58 12.04 -12.88 1.39
CA ALA A 58 10.65 -12.78 0.93
C ALA A 58 9.71 -13.84 1.55
N PRO A 59 10.08 -15.13 1.64
CA PRO A 59 9.17 -16.12 2.25
C PRO A 59 8.80 -15.82 3.71
N VAL A 60 9.73 -15.29 4.49
CA VAL A 60 9.49 -14.91 5.91
C VAL A 60 8.55 -13.70 5.98
N ALA A 61 8.81 -12.69 5.16
CA ALA A 61 7.97 -11.50 5.09
C ALA A 61 6.55 -11.82 4.58
N GLU A 62 6.43 -12.68 3.58
CA GLU A 62 5.15 -13.14 3.03
C GLU A 62 4.34 -13.94 4.07
N ALA A 63 5.00 -14.81 4.85
CA ALA A 63 4.38 -15.54 5.97
C ALA A 63 3.86 -14.57 7.05
N ALA A 64 4.64 -13.53 7.39
CA ALA A 64 4.21 -12.50 8.34
C ALA A 64 2.98 -11.72 7.84
N VAL A 65 2.94 -11.35 6.55
CA VAL A 65 1.75 -10.73 5.94
C VAL A 65 0.53 -11.61 6.12
N ARG A 66 0.64 -12.92 5.85
CA ARG A 66 -0.49 -13.87 5.97
C ARG A 66 -0.96 -14.00 7.40
N ALA A 67 -0.04 -14.15 8.36
CA ALA A 67 -0.37 -14.26 9.78
C ALA A 67 -1.13 -13.01 10.27
N VAL A 68 -0.64 -11.82 9.93
CA VAL A 68 -1.29 -10.55 10.29
C VAL A 68 -2.65 -10.42 9.60
N TRP A 69 -2.76 -10.76 8.32
CA TRP A 69 -4.03 -10.72 7.60
C TRP A 69 -5.08 -11.63 8.26
N THR A 70 -4.71 -12.87 8.57
CA THR A 70 -5.61 -13.85 9.24
C THR A 70 -6.09 -13.32 10.59
N ALA A 71 -5.16 -12.80 11.41
CA ALA A 71 -5.50 -12.22 12.70
C ALA A 71 -6.39 -10.98 12.58
N ALA A 72 -6.12 -10.10 11.59
CA ALA A 72 -6.95 -8.93 11.32
C ALA A 72 -8.36 -9.32 10.88
N ARG A 73 -8.49 -10.30 10.00
CA ARG A 73 -9.79 -10.84 9.55
C ARG A 73 -10.63 -11.37 10.69
N ALA A 74 -10.02 -12.17 11.58
CA ALA A 74 -10.72 -12.73 12.73
C ALA A 74 -11.24 -11.64 13.68
N ARG A 75 -10.55 -10.48 13.76
CA ARG A 75 -10.85 -9.44 14.75
C ARG A 75 -11.70 -8.30 14.21
N PHE A 76 -11.67 -8.01 12.90
CA PHE A 76 -12.25 -6.80 12.30
C PHE A 76 -13.12 -7.12 11.08
N ALA A 77 -13.94 -8.19 11.17
CA ALA A 77 -14.81 -8.63 10.08
C ALA A 77 -15.98 -7.66 9.77
N ASP A 78 -16.17 -6.64 10.60
CA ASP A 78 -17.24 -5.65 10.47
C ASP A 78 -16.98 -4.58 9.39
N LEU A 79 -15.75 -4.52 8.85
CA LEU A 79 -15.37 -3.57 7.81
C LEU A 79 -14.90 -4.27 6.54
N PRO A 80 -15.19 -3.71 5.34
CA PRO A 80 -14.49 -4.09 4.13
C PRO A 80 -12.98 -3.86 4.29
N MET A 81 -12.17 -4.91 4.02
CA MET A 81 -10.74 -4.90 4.32
C MET A 81 -9.90 -4.82 3.06
N PHE A 82 -8.87 -3.99 3.13
CA PHE A 82 -7.84 -3.78 2.12
C PHE A 82 -6.46 -4.06 2.71
N ALA A 83 -5.52 -4.47 1.88
CA ALA A 83 -4.14 -4.72 2.30
C ALA A 83 -3.14 -3.94 1.45
N GLY A 84 -1.90 -3.89 1.87
CA GLY A 84 -0.83 -3.23 1.14
C GLY A 84 0.17 -2.55 2.07
N GLY A 85 0.74 -1.43 1.63
CA GLY A 85 1.68 -0.74 2.48
C GLY A 85 2.65 0.19 1.75
N LYS A 86 3.59 0.71 2.53
CA LYS A 86 4.69 1.55 2.05
C LYS A 86 5.81 0.69 1.49
N SER A 87 6.24 1.00 0.26
CA SER A 87 7.46 0.45 -0.32
C SER A 87 7.56 -1.09 -0.19
N PHE A 88 8.56 -1.60 0.53
CA PHE A 88 8.76 -3.02 0.82
C PHE A 88 7.47 -3.71 1.32
N GLY A 89 6.74 -3.06 2.23
CA GLY A 89 5.50 -3.62 2.78
C GLY A 89 4.43 -3.84 1.72
N GLY A 90 4.24 -2.90 0.80
CA GLY A 90 3.33 -3.05 -0.33
C GLY A 90 3.74 -4.20 -1.24
N ARG A 91 5.04 -4.28 -1.58
CA ARG A 91 5.58 -5.36 -2.42
C ARG A 91 5.46 -6.73 -1.75
N MET A 92 5.75 -6.88 -0.46
CA MET A 92 5.62 -8.16 0.23
C MET A 92 4.15 -8.58 0.37
N THR A 93 3.26 -7.62 0.57
CA THR A 93 1.81 -7.89 0.60
C THR A 93 1.31 -8.40 -0.75
N SER A 94 1.69 -7.77 -1.86
CA SER A 94 1.29 -8.24 -3.20
C SER A 94 1.91 -9.59 -3.56
N ARG A 95 3.16 -9.86 -3.16
CA ARG A 95 3.78 -11.18 -3.33
C ARG A 95 3.05 -12.26 -2.54
N ALA A 96 2.74 -12.01 -1.28
CA ALA A 96 1.96 -12.94 -0.47
C ALA A 96 0.60 -13.22 -1.12
N HIS A 97 -0.09 -12.20 -1.64
CA HIS A 97 -1.38 -12.34 -2.30
C HIS A 97 -1.26 -13.10 -3.64
N ALA A 98 -0.18 -12.90 -4.40
CA ALA A 98 0.08 -13.60 -5.66
C ALA A 98 0.34 -15.11 -5.48
N VAL A 99 1.05 -15.49 -4.41
CA VAL A 99 1.31 -16.91 -4.08
C VAL A 99 0.03 -17.63 -3.68
N ALA A 100 -0.79 -17.03 -2.84
CA ALA A 100 -2.14 -17.51 -2.52
C ALA A 100 -2.99 -16.31 -2.08
N PRO A 101 -4.20 -16.13 -2.58
CA PRO A 101 -5.06 -15.00 -2.26
C PRO A 101 -5.24 -14.80 -0.75
N LEU A 102 -5.15 -13.55 -0.30
CA LEU A 102 -5.55 -13.15 1.04
C LEU A 102 -7.07 -13.19 1.10
N ASP A 103 -7.63 -14.14 1.87
CA ASP A 103 -9.06 -14.40 1.89
C ASP A 103 -9.88 -13.15 2.24
N GLY A 104 -10.88 -12.81 1.41
CA GLY A 104 -11.78 -11.68 1.59
C GLY A 104 -11.16 -10.30 1.45
N VAL A 105 -9.91 -10.18 0.97
CA VAL A 105 -9.32 -8.86 0.61
C VAL A 105 -10.11 -8.24 -0.54
N ARG A 106 -10.42 -6.95 -0.41
CA ARG A 106 -11.15 -6.21 -1.46
C ARG A 106 -10.24 -5.66 -2.54
N GLY A 107 -8.99 -5.38 -2.19
CA GLY A 107 -7.97 -4.89 -3.11
C GLY A 107 -6.68 -4.54 -2.37
N LEU A 108 -5.63 -4.24 -3.13
CA LEU A 108 -4.32 -3.89 -2.60
C LEU A 108 -3.96 -2.46 -2.98
N ALA A 109 -3.48 -1.68 -2.00
CA ALA A 109 -3.00 -0.30 -2.23
C ALA A 109 -1.52 -0.19 -1.89
N PHE A 110 -0.75 0.45 -2.76
CA PHE A 110 0.69 0.60 -2.63
C PHE A 110 1.08 2.07 -2.55
N LEU A 111 1.79 2.44 -1.50
CA LEU A 111 2.32 3.79 -1.28
C LEU A 111 3.81 3.78 -1.64
N GLY A 112 4.15 4.16 -2.87
CA GLY A 112 5.50 4.06 -3.43
C GLY A 112 5.92 2.61 -3.64
N PHE A 113 5.34 1.92 -4.64
CA PHE A 113 5.77 0.56 -4.99
C PHE A 113 7.21 0.57 -5.51
N PRO A 114 8.15 -0.17 -4.91
CA PRO A 114 9.55 -0.13 -5.33
C PRO A 114 9.75 -1.06 -6.54
N LEU A 115 9.69 -0.51 -7.74
CA LEU A 115 9.78 -1.25 -8.99
C LEU A 115 11.19 -1.82 -9.23
N HIS A 116 12.22 -1.08 -8.79
CA HIS A 116 13.63 -1.45 -8.94
C HIS A 116 14.47 -0.92 -7.77
N PRO A 117 15.73 -1.38 -7.60
CA PRO A 117 16.70 -0.73 -6.73
C PRO A 117 17.08 0.66 -7.26
N PRO A 118 17.64 1.55 -6.43
CA PRO A 118 18.25 2.78 -6.92
C PRO A 118 19.31 2.46 -7.99
N ASP A 119 19.40 3.28 -9.02
CA ASP A 119 20.41 3.19 -10.09
C ASP A 119 20.45 1.86 -10.89
N LYS A 120 19.40 1.03 -10.74
CA LYS A 120 19.23 -0.22 -11.50
C LYS A 120 17.80 -0.32 -12.02
N PRO A 121 17.42 0.49 -13.01
CA PRO A 121 16.07 0.46 -13.58
C PRO A 121 15.72 -0.93 -14.09
N GLY A 122 14.47 -1.37 -13.83
CA GLY A 122 13.96 -2.67 -14.22
C GLY A 122 12.53 -2.89 -13.70
N THR A 123 11.89 -3.97 -14.12
CA THR A 123 10.50 -4.28 -13.77
C THR A 123 10.32 -5.62 -13.04
N GLU A 124 11.42 -6.33 -12.77
CA GLU A 124 11.40 -7.69 -12.21
C GLU A 124 10.67 -7.76 -10.86
N ARG A 125 10.72 -6.67 -10.08
CA ARG A 125 9.99 -6.60 -8.81
C ARG A 125 8.48 -6.56 -8.94
N ALA A 126 7.96 -6.35 -10.15
CA ALA A 126 6.54 -6.30 -10.46
C ALA A 126 6.01 -7.58 -11.14
N GLU A 127 6.84 -8.52 -11.56
CA GLU A 127 6.44 -9.72 -12.31
C GLU A 127 5.30 -10.51 -11.64
N HIS A 128 5.35 -10.64 -10.31
CA HIS A 128 4.33 -11.34 -9.53
C HIS A 128 2.96 -10.64 -9.55
N LEU A 129 2.88 -9.37 -9.95
CA LEU A 129 1.62 -8.62 -9.97
C LEU A 129 0.62 -9.17 -11.00
N ALA A 130 1.10 -9.83 -12.04
CA ALA A 130 0.24 -10.54 -13.00
C ALA A 130 -0.63 -11.59 -12.29
N ALA A 131 -0.06 -12.31 -11.32
CA ALA A 131 -0.73 -13.33 -10.52
C ALA A 131 -1.48 -12.76 -9.30
N ALA A 132 -1.17 -11.55 -8.87
CA ALA A 132 -1.88 -10.88 -7.78
C ALA A 132 -3.26 -10.43 -8.27
N GLY A 133 -4.29 -11.21 -7.97
CA GLY A 133 -5.67 -10.94 -8.38
C GLY A 133 -6.28 -9.68 -7.73
N GLY A 134 -7.46 -9.29 -8.22
CA GLY A 134 -8.25 -8.19 -7.66
C GLY A 134 -7.77 -6.78 -8.02
N PRO A 135 -8.46 -5.76 -7.50
CA PRO A 135 -8.13 -4.35 -7.73
C PRO A 135 -6.80 -3.95 -7.08
N LEU A 136 -6.00 -3.17 -7.81
CA LEU A 136 -4.69 -2.66 -7.37
C LEU A 136 -4.65 -1.13 -7.49
N LEU A 137 -4.16 -0.44 -6.47
CA LEU A 137 -3.88 1.00 -6.50
C LEU A 137 -2.38 1.23 -6.30
N PHE A 138 -1.79 1.94 -7.25
CA PHE A 138 -0.43 2.46 -7.15
C PHE A 138 -0.49 3.97 -6.89
N VAL A 139 0.08 4.41 -5.78
CA VAL A 139 0.32 5.83 -5.49
C VAL A 139 1.82 6.06 -5.60
N GLN A 140 2.25 6.88 -6.57
CA GLN A 140 3.65 6.97 -6.96
C GLN A 140 4.09 8.42 -7.12
N GLY A 141 5.27 8.77 -6.60
CA GLY A 141 5.83 10.11 -6.78
C GLY A 141 6.53 10.27 -8.13
N THR A 142 6.49 11.49 -8.71
CA THR A 142 7.18 11.79 -9.98
C THR A 142 8.70 11.77 -9.85
N ARG A 143 9.25 11.82 -8.63
CA ARG A 143 10.69 11.84 -8.34
C ARG A 143 11.13 10.60 -7.54
N ASP A 144 10.35 9.52 -7.62
CA ASP A 144 10.66 8.28 -6.91
C ASP A 144 11.82 7.55 -7.60
N ALA A 145 13.00 7.56 -6.96
CA ALA A 145 14.21 6.90 -7.47
C ALA A 145 14.13 5.35 -7.47
N LEU A 146 13.09 4.77 -6.87
CA LEU A 146 12.86 3.31 -6.86
C LEU A 146 11.76 2.88 -7.85
N ALA A 147 11.18 3.83 -8.58
CA ALA A 147 10.05 3.57 -9.46
C ALA A 147 9.93 4.65 -10.54
N ASP A 148 10.78 4.58 -11.56
CA ASP A 148 10.69 5.45 -12.72
C ASP A 148 9.31 5.31 -13.36
N LEU A 149 8.59 6.42 -13.52
CA LEU A 149 7.25 6.44 -14.10
C LEU A 149 7.22 5.93 -15.54
N ALA A 150 8.33 6.07 -16.30
CA ALA A 150 8.44 5.50 -17.64
C ALA A 150 8.37 3.96 -17.63
N LEU A 151 8.77 3.33 -16.52
CA LEU A 151 8.67 1.89 -16.29
C LEU A 151 7.37 1.49 -15.56
N VAL A 152 6.90 2.31 -14.63
CA VAL A 152 5.67 2.05 -13.85
C VAL A 152 4.44 2.04 -14.74
N ARG A 153 4.29 3.01 -15.67
CA ARG A 153 3.11 3.13 -16.53
C ARG A 153 2.87 1.88 -17.36
N PRO A 154 3.84 1.34 -18.13
CA PRO A 154 3.65 0.09 -18.88
C PRO A 154 3.28 -1.10 -17.98
N VAL A 155 3.86 -1.20 -16.78
CA VAL A 155 3.50 -2.25 -15.81
C VAL A 155 2.04 -2.14 -15.39
N VAL A 156 1.58 -0.94 -15.06
CA VAL A 156 0.19 -0.70 -14.67
C VAL A 156 -0.77 -0.93 -15.84
N ASP A 157 -0.42 -0.47 -17.03
CA ASP A 157 -1.22 -0.66 -18.24
C ASP A 157 -1.39 -2.14 -18.59
N ALA A 158 -0.33 -2.94 -18.45
CA ALA A 158 -0.37 -4.41 -18.65
C ALA A 158 -1.29 -5.13 -17.64
N LEU A 159 -1.54 -4.54 -16.47
CA LEU A 159 -2.48 -5.07 -15.49
C LEU A 159 -3.95 -4.73 -15.83
N GLY A 160 -4.18 -3.87 -16.80
CA GLY A 160 -5.50 -3.53 -17.33
C GLY A 160 -6.40 -2.83 -16.32
N ALA A 161 -7.72 -2.95 -16.52
CA ALA A 161 -8.74 -2.22 -15.75
C ALA A 161 -8.73 -2.49 -14.23
N ARG A 162 -8.01 -3.52 -13.76
CA ARG A 162 -7.87 -3.81 -12.34
C ARG A 162 -6.84 -2.93 -11.62
N ALA A 163 -5.94 -2.27 -12.36
CA ALA A 163 -4.92 -1.41 -11.79
C ALA A 163 -5.25 0.08 -12.00
N THR A 164 -5.00 0.86 -10.97
CA THR A 164 -5.12 2.33 -10.99
C THR A 164 -3.79 2.92 -10.60
N LEU A 165 -3.26 3.86 -11.38
CA LEU A 165 -2.09 4.66 -11.04
C LEU A 165 -2.52 6.06 -10.66
N HIS A 166 -2.13 6.51 -9.46
CA HIS A 166 -2.18 7.90 -9.05
C HIS A 166 -0.77 8.44 -8.90
N VAL A 167 -0.47 9.52 -9.61
CA VAL A 167 0.85 10.15 -9.60
C VAL A 167 0.81 11.38 -8.71
N VAL A 168 1.70 11.44 -7.72
CA VAL A 168 1.86 12.58 -6.83
C VAL A 168 3.01 13.45 -7.35
N ASP A 169 2.66 14.61 -7.89
CA ASP A 169 3.63 15.51 -8.49
C ASP A 169 4.65 16.02 -7.47
N HIS A 170 5.92 16.11 -7.93
CA HIS A 170 7.09 16.56 -7.18
C HIS A 170 7.47 15.70 -5.97
N ALA A 171 6.76 14.61 -5.68
CA ALA A 171 7.05 13.74 -4.57
C ALA A 171 8.17 12.73 -4.90
N ASP A 172 9.03 12.49 -3.92
CA ASP A 172 10.02 11.42 -3.95
C ASP A 172 9.46 10.09 -3.42
N HIS A 173 10.33 9.09 -3.22
CA HIS A 173 9.93 7.79 -2.66
C HIS A 173 9.33 7.91 -1.25
N GLY A 174 9.75 8.89 -0.45
CA GLY A 174 9.22 9.20 0.88
C GLY A 174 7.93 10.02 0.85
N PHE A 175 7.49 10.47 -0.33
CA PHE A 175 6.46 11.47 -0.54
C PHE A 175 6.84 12.87 -0.03
N ALA A 176 8.12 13.14 0.16
CA ALA A 176 8.60 14.49 0.37
C ALA A 176 8.60 15.27 -0.94
N VAL A 177 8.23 16.55 -0.85
CA VAL A 177 8.20 17.46 -2.01
C VAL A 177 9.19 18.59 -1.85
N LEU A 178 9.67 19.13 -2.96
CA LEU A 178 10.58 20.26 -2.96
C LEU A 178 9.83 21.54 -2.57
N VAL A 179 10.49 22.44 -1.85
CA VAL A 179 9.94 23.76 -1.46
C VAL A 179 9.42 24.52 -2.69
N ARG A 180 10.15 24.50 -3.81
CA ARG A 180 9.75 25.14 -5.08
C ARG A 180 8.47 24.56 -5.71
N SER A 181 7.95 23.42 -5.23
CA SER A 181 6.67 22.88 -5.69
C SER A 181 5.46 23.68 -5.19
N GLY A 182 5.65 24.55 -4.21
CA GLY A 182 4.58 25.29 -3.53
C GLY A 182 3.65 24.41 -2.68
N ARG A 183 3.97 23.13 -2.52
CA ARG A 183 3.15 22.16 -1.77
C ARG A 183 3.74 21.87 -0.41
N THR A 184 2.87 21.70 0.58
CA THR A 184 3.26 21.23 1.91
C THR A 184 3.17 19.71 2.03
N HIS A 185 3.90 19.13 2.97
CA HIS A 185 3.81 17.70 3.29
C HIS A 185 2.38 17.28 3.67
N ALA A 186 1.69 18.10 4.47
CA ALA A 186 0.30 17.84 4.86
C ALA A 186 -0.66 17.78 3.65
N GLN A 187 -0.47 18.65 2.65
CA GLN A 187 -1.27 18.60 1.42
C GLN A 187 -1.02 17.32 0.62
N VAL A 188 0.22 16.84 0.57
CA VAL A 188 0.56 15.57 -0.09
C VAL A 188 -0.08 14.38 0.62
N LEU A 189 -0.01 14.33 1.94
CA LEU A 189 -0.64 13.25 2.71
C LEU A 189 -2.16 13.27 2.57
N ALA A 190 -2.78 14.45 2.56
CA ALA A 190 -4.21 14.60 2.34
C ALA A 190 -4.65 14.13 0.95
N GLU A 191 -3.87 14.43 -0.11
CA GLU A 191 -4.09 13.93 -1.46
C GLU A 191 -4.02 12.40 -1.51
N ILE A 192 -2.97 11.81 -0.94
CA ILE A 192 -2.80 10.36 -0.88
C ILE A 192 -3.99 9.72 -0.16
N ALA A 193 -4.35 10.23 1.02
CA ALA A 193 -5.43 9.68 1.82
C ALA A 193 -6.79 9.78 1.11
N THR A 194 -7.08 10.90 0.47
CA THR A 194 -8.29 11.12 -0.33
C THR A 194 -8.35 10.14 -1.51
N THR A 195 -7.23 9.96 -2.21
CA THR A 195 -7.11 9.03 -3.35
C THR A 195 -7.36 7.59 -2.90
N VAL A 196 -6.72 7.15 -1.83
CA VAL A 196 -6.89 5.79 -1.27
C VAL A 196 -8.33 5.57 -0.84
N ALA A 197 -8.94 6.49 -0.09
CA ALA A 197 -10.31 6.36 0.38
C ALA A 197 -11.32 6.33 -0.78
N ALA A 198 -11.18 7.19 -1.77
CA ALA A 198 -12.04 7.22 -2.95
C ALA A 198 -11.92 5.94 -3.79
N TRP A 199 -10.69 5.40 -3.92
CA TRP A 199 -10.47 4.13 -4.60
C TRP A 199 -11.10 2.96 -3.83
N MET A 200 -10.92 2.88 -2.51
CA MET A 200 -11.56 1.87 -1.66
C MET A 200 -13.08 1.90 -1.79
N GLU A 201 -13.66 3.09 -1.85
CA GLU A 201 -15.11 3.25 -2.01
C GLU A 201 -15.60 2.73 -3.37
N ARG A 202 -14.90 3.04 -4.48
CA ARG A 202 -15.23 2.50 -5.81
C ARG A 202 -15.17 0.98 -5.84
N VAL A 203 -14.10 0.41 -5.28
CA VAL A 203 -13.91 -1.05 -5.21
C VAL A 203 -15.01 -1.71 -4.38
N ALA A 204 -15.33 -1.16 -3.22
CA ALA A 204 -16.37 -1.71 -2.34
C ALA A 204 -17.77 -1.67 -2.98
N ARG A 205 -18.06 -0.62 -3.78
CA ARG A 205 -19.34 -0.52 -4.52
C ARG A 205 -19.43 -1.53 -5.67
N GLY A 206 -18.35 -1.77 -6.39
CA GLY A 206 -18.28 -2.70 -7.53
C GLY A 206 -18.41 -4.18 -7.13
N THR A 207 -18.15 -4.49 -5.87
CA THR A 207 -18.19 -5.86 -5.31
C THR A 207 -19.50 -6.20 -4.59
N LYS A 208 -20.60 -5.45 -4.79
CA LYS A 208 -21.91 -5.86 -4.27
C LYS A 208 -22.28 -7.23 -4.86
N PRO A 209 -22.53 -8.26 -4.04
CA PRO A 209 -23.02 -9.52 -4.56
C PRO A 209 -24.34 -9.25 -5.30
N ARG A 210 -24.48 -9.78 -6.53
CA ARG A 210 -25.79 -9.86 -7.16
C ARG A 210 -26.69 -10.62 -6.18
N ARG A 211 -27.65 -9.97 -5.60
CA ARG A 211 -28.73 -10.65 -4.88
C ARG A 211 -29.37 -11.61 -5.90
N ARG A 212 -29.25 -12.89 -5.63
CA ARG A 212 -30.07 -13.92 -6.28
C ARG A 212 -31.49 -13.84 -5.72
#